data_0439073ec7083317c3f7e28f8ba74836
#
_entry.id   0439073ec7083317c3f7e28f8ba74836
#
_cell.length_a   1.000
_cell.length_b   1.000
_cell.length_c   1.000
_cell.angle_alpha   90.00
_cell.angle_beta   90.00
_cell.angle_gamma   90.00
#
_symmetry.space_group_name_H-M   'P 1'
#
loop_
_entity.id
_entity.type
_entity.pdbx_description
1 polymer ?
#
loop_
_entity_poly.entity_id
_entity_poly.type
_entity_poly.pdbx_seq_one_letter_code
_entity_poly.pdbx_strand_id
1 'polypeptide(L)'
;CSEDADGYRGQGVQCPSGANIPAMGLGTWHMGERIGDPKTERNALLHGLDLGANLIDTAEMYARGGAERVVGDAVKGRRDDVFIVSKVLPHNASFNGTIRACENSLRRMEIENIDIYLLHWPGSHPLEGTIAAFEQLKLDGKIRHWGVSNFDTNDMKELYKLPAGKNCQINQV
;
A
#
# COMPACT_ATOMS: atom_id res chain seq x y z
N CYS A 1 -0.88 -33.99 4.27
CA CYS A 1 -0.98 -32.56 4.68
C CYS A 1 -0.75 -31.64 3.47
N SER A 2 -1.60 -31.68 2.45
CA SER A 2 -1.50 -30.86 1.24
C SER A 2 -2.85 -30.25 0.82
N GLU A 3 -3.88 -30.31 1.68
CA GLU A 3 -5.23 -29.84 1.33
C GLU A 3 -5.56 -28.44 1.88
N ASP A 4 -4.75 -27.86 2.78
CA ASP A 4 -5.06 -26.57 3.40
C ASP A 4 -4.38 -25.36 2.75
N ALA A 5 -3.45 -25.56 1.83
CA ALA A 5 -2.71 -24.44 1.19
C ALA A 5 -3.55 -23.70 0.12
N ASP A 6 -4.60 -24.30 -0.40
CA ASP A 6 -5.51 -23.65 -1.37
C ASP A 6 -6.65 -22.85 -0.71
N GLY A 7 -6.81 -22.95 0.61
CA GLY A 7 -7.96 -22.38 1.33
C GLY A 7 -8.09 -20.86 1.28
N TYR A 8 -7.00 -20.11 1.04
CA TYR A 8 -7.01 -18.64 1.00
C TYR A 8 -6.74 -18.05 -0.39
N ARG A 9 -6.27 -18.83 -1.35
CA ARG A 9 -6.08 -18.37 -2.72
C ARG A 9 -7.42 -18.00 -3.36
N GLY A 10 -7.55 -16.75 -3.77
CA GLY A 10 -8.77 -16.24 -4.39
C GLY A 10 -9.83 -15.70 -3.42
N GLN A 11 -9.65 -15.85 -2.11
CA GLN A 11 -10.50 -15.15 -1.14
C GLN A 11 -10.08 -13.68 -1.02
N GLY A 12 -11.06 -12.80 -0.96
CA GLY A 12 -10.80 -11.36 -0.84
C GLY A 12 -12.03 -10.57 -0.47
N VAL A 13 -11.80 -9.29 -0.19
CA VAL A 13 -12.86 -8.31 0.08
C VAL A 13 -13.00 -7.40 -1.13
N GLN A 14 -14.22 -7.26 -1.63
CA GLN A 14 -14.50 -6.33 -2.73
C GLN A 14 -14.53 -4.89 -2.23
N CYS A 15 -13.76 -4.04 -2.90
CA CYS A 15 -13.84 -2.59 -2.75
C CYS A 15 -15.08 -2.02 -3.48
N PRO A 16 -15.49 -0.77 -3.18
CA PRO A 16 -16.55 -0.07 -3.91
C PRO A 16 -16.34 0.00 -5.43
N SER A 17 -15.09 0.01 -5.89
CA SER A 17 -14.74 -0.04 -7.32
C SER A 17 -14.89 -1.43 -7.97
N GLY A 18 -15.20 -2.46 -7.19
CA GLY A 18 -15.18 -3.86 -7.63
C GLY A 18 -13.81 -4.54 -7.58
N ALA A 19 -12.75 -3.81 -7.22
CA ALA A 19 -11.44 -4.42 -7.00
C ALA A 19 -11.48 -5.39 -5.82
N ASN A 20 -10.79 -6.53 -5.96
CA ASN A 20 -10.71 -7.54 -4.91
C ASN A 20 -9.39 -7.41 -4.17
N ILE A 21 -9.45 -7.13 -2.85
CA ILE A 21 -8.28 -7.10 -1.97
C ILE A 21 -8.12 -8.52 -1.39
N PRO A 22 -6.93 -9.15 -1.51
CA PRO A 22 -6.69 -10.46 -0.91
C PRO A 22 -6.96 -10.46 0.61
N ALA A 23 -7.57 -11.53 1.10
CA ALA A 23 -7.94 -11.66 2.51
C ALA A 23 -6.75 -11.88 3.44
N MET A 24 -5.65 -12.44 2.91
CA MET A 24 -4.44 -12.75 3.67
C MET A 24 -3.30 -11.86 3.22
N GLY A 25 -2.65 -11.19 4.17
CA GLY A 25 -1.55 -10.27 3.89
C GLY A 25 -0.39 -10.39 4.87
N LEU A 26 0.75 -9.87 4.43
CA LEU A 26 2.02 -9.80 5.17
C LEU A 26 2.33 -8.34 5.49
N GLY A 27 2.48 -8.02 6.78
CA GLY A 27 2.94 -6.71 7.23
C GLY A 27 4.46 -6.63 7.23
N THR A 28 5.00 -5.46 6.91
CA THR A 28 6.45 -5.23 6.82
C THR A 28 6.98 -4.22 7.84
N TRP A 29 6.16 -3.85 8.83
CA TRP A 29 6.63 -3.00 9.91
C TRP A 29 7.81 -3.66 10.63
N HIS A 30 8.87 -2.90 10.90
CA HIS A 30 10.17 -3.34 11.40
C HIS A 30 11.07 -4.12 10.42
N MET A 31 10.66 -4.36 9.19
CA MET A 31 11.56 -4.87 8.16
C MET A 31 12.45 -3.75 7.57
N GLY A 32 13.64 -4.13 7.13
CA GLY A 32 14.60 -3.19 6.54
C GLY A 32 15.30 -2.28 7.54
N GLU A 33 15.20 -2.57 8.84
CA GLU A 33 15.92 -1.85 9.88
C GLU A 33 17.41 -2.22 9.89
N ARG A 34 18.24 -1.31 10.45
CA ARG A 34 19.70 -1.48 10.48
C ARG A 34 20.19 -2.73 11.23
N ILE A 35 19.37 -3.30 12.11
CA ILE A 35 19.68 -4.49 12.92
C ILE A 35 19.15 -5.76 12.28
N GLY A 36 18.24 -5.65 11.31
CA GLY A 36 17.65 -6.78 10.58
C GLY A 36 18.61 -7.37 9.53
N ASP A 37 18.33 -8.60 9.13
CA ASP A 37 19.00 -9.22 7.97
C ASP A 37 18.02 -9.17 6.78
N PRO A 38 18.28 -8.31 5.77
CA PRO A 38 17.38 -8.15 4.61
C PRO A 38 17.14 -9.47 3.85
N LYS A 39 18.09 -10.40 3.87
CA LYS A 39 17.92 -11.71 3.21
C LYS A 39 16.92 -12.58 3.94
N THR A 40 17.00 -12.61 5.27
CA THR A 40 16.03 -13.36 6.10
C THR A 40 14.65 -12.75 5.99
N GLU A 41 14.53 -11.42 6.03
CA GLU A 41 13.25 -10.70 5.88
C GLU A 41 12.63 -10.94 4.50
N ARG A 42 13.41 -10.83 3.43
CA ARG A 42 12.99 -11.18 2.08
C ARG A 42 12.49 -12.63 1.98
N ASN A 43 13.23 -13.58 2.56
CA ASN A 43 12.86 -14.99 2.53
C ASN A 43 11.56 -15.25 3.31
N ALA A 44 11.31 -14.53 4.40
CA ALA A 44 10.05 -14.59 5.13
C ALA A 44 8.87 -14.14 4.26
N LEU A 45 9.02 -13.04 3.51
CA LEU A 45 7.99 -12.59 2.56
C LEU A 45 7.77 -13.62 1.45
N LEU A 46 8.84 -14.15 0.86
CA LEU A 46 8.74 -15.17 -0.19
C LEU A 46 8.01 -16.42 0.32
N HIS A 47 8.33 -16.88 1.52
CA HIS A 47 7.65 -18.02 2.12
C HIS A 47 6.16 -17.76 2.35
N GLY A 48 5.80 -16.58 2.86
CA GLY A 48 4.40 -16.18 3.03
C GLY A 48 3.64 -16.14 1.70
N LEU A 49 4.26 -15.58 0.65
CA LEU A 49 3.68 -15.56 -0.69
C LEU A 49 3.48 -16.99 -1.25
N ASP A 50 4.44 -17.89 -1.02
CA ASP A 50 4.35 -19.29 -1.46
C ASP A 50 3.23 -20.06 -0.73
N LEU A 51 2.93 -19.65 0.51
CA LEU A 51 1.78 -20.16 1.29
C LEU A 51 0.44 -19.54 0.90
N GLY A 52 0.41 -18.57 -0.03
CA GLY A 52 -0.81 -17.96 -0.55
C GLY A 52 -1.22 -16.64 0.10
N ALA A 53 -0.38 -16.05 0.96
CA ALA A 53 -0.58 -14.69 1.47
C ALA A 53 -0.11 -13.67 0.42
N ASN A 54 -0.96 -13.33 -0.52
CA ASN A 54 -0.60 -12.54 -1.71
C ASN A 54 -0.85 -11.03 -1.59
N LEU A 55 -1.04 -10.49 -0.39
CA LEU A 55 -1.00 -9.06 -0.10
C LEU A 55 0.23 -8.74 0.72
N ILE A 56 0.92 -7.64 0.38
CA ILE A 56 2.00 -7.07 1.20
C ILE A 56 1.64 -5.64 1.57
N ASP A 57 1.62 -5.37 2.89
CA ASP A 57 1.40 -4.05 3.46
C ASP A 57 2.73 -3.42 3.90
N THR A 58 3.08 -2.30 3.29
CA THR A 58 4.28 -1.53 3.58
C THR A 58 4.00 -0.03 3.69
N ALA A 59 5.01 0.78 3.90
CA ALA A 59 4.92 2.24 3.95
C ALA A 59 6.30 2.89 3.78
N GLU A 60 6.33 4.14 3.27
CA GLU A 60 7.57 4.92 3.20
C GLU A 60 8.20 5.16 4.59
N MET A 61 7.37 5.20 5.65
CA MET A 61 7.81 5.39 7.02
C MET A 61 8.63 4.21 7.55
N TYR A 62 8.32 2.97 7.13
CA TYR A 62 8.93 1.77 7.71
C TYR A 62 10.40 1.69 7.37
N ALA A 63 11.25 1.80 8.41
CA ALA A 63 12.70 1.84 8.27
C ALA A 63 13.19 2.90 7.26
N ARG A 64 12.49 4.04 7.16
CA ARG A 64 12.78 5.13 6.20
C ARG A 64 12.87 4.64 4.75
N GLY A 65 11.94 3.78 4.35
CA GLY A 65 11.90 3.15 3.05
C GLY A 65 12.70 1.84 2.95
N GLY A 66 13.30 1.38 4.04
CA GLY A 66 14.01 0.11 4.11
C GLY A 66 13.07 -1.07 3.87
N ALA A 67 11.87 -1.05 4.48
CA ALA A 67 10.86 -2.08 4.27
C ALA A 67 10.43 -2.17 2.79
N GLU A 68 10.24 -1.04 2.13
CA GLU A 68 9.89 -1.02 0.70
C GLU A 68 11.00 -1.65 -0.18
N ARG A 69 12.29 -1.50 0.17
CA ARG A 69 13.38 -2.17 -0.55
C ARG A 69 13.32 -3.69 -0.38
N VAL A 70 13.05 -4.16 0.85
CA VAL A 70 12.86 -5.60 1.11
C VAL A 70 11.69 -6.16 0.31
N VAL A 71 10.57 -5.41 0.24
CA VAL A 71 9.42 -5.77 -0.59
C VAL A 71 9.82 -5.86 -2.07
N GLY A 72 10.51 -4.84 -2.59
CA GLY A 72 10.99 -4.83 -3.98
C GLY A 72 11.82 -6.06 -4.33
N ASP A 73 12.76 -6.42 -3.46
CA ASP A 73 13.57 -7.63 -3.62
C ASP A 73 12.73 -8.92 -3.58
N ALA A 74 11.69 -8.96 -2.76
CA ALA A 74 10.82 -10.14 -2.63
C ALA A 74 9.89 -10.32 -3.83
N VAL A 75 9.38 -9.23 -4.42
CA VAL A 75 8.40 -9.30 -5.53
C VAL A 75 9.05 -9.32 -6.92
N LYS A 76 10.38 -9.27 -6.98
CA LYS A 76 11.11 -9.30 -8.25
C LYS A 76 10.80 -10.56 -9.04
N GLY A 77 10.28 -10.38 -10.27
CA GLY A 77 9.87 -11.48 -11.15
C GLY A 77 8.50 -12.09 -10.83
N ARG A 78 7.77 -11.58 -9.81
CA ARG A 78 6.41 -12.05 -9.44
C ARG A 78 5.46 -10.91 -9.04
N ARG A 79 5.71 -9.70 -9.56
CA ARG A 79 4.91 -8.49 -9.23
C ARG A 79 3.41 -8.69 -9.46
N ASP A 80 3.04 -9.38 -10.52
CA ASP A 80 1.64 -9.57 -10.91
C ASP A 80 0.88 -10.54 -9.99
N ASP A 81 1.60 -11.35 -9.23
CA ASP A 81 1.03 -12.29 -8.25
C ASP A 81 0.79 -11.64 -6.88
N VAL A 82 1.24 -10.39 -6.68
CA VAL A 82 1.26 -9.74 -5.38
C VAL A 82 0.47 -8.44 -5.39
N PHE A 83 -0.43 -8.29 -4.43
CA PHE A 83 -1.16 -7.07 -4.16
C PHE A 83 -0.39 -6.20 -3.18
N ILE A 84 0.08 -5.03 -3.60
CA ILE A 84 0.93 -4.14 -2.79
C ILE A 84 0.14 -2.95 -2.28
N VAL A 85 0.22 -2.72 -0.97
CA VAL A 85 -0.27 -1.53 -0.29
C VAL A 85 0.93 -0.76 0.25
N SER A 86 1.03 0.53 -0.06
CA SER A 86 1.99 1.45 0.57
C SER A 86 1.31 2.75 0.98
N LYS A 87 2.03 3.60 1.71
CA LYS A 87 1.44 4.76 2.37
C LYS A 87 2.37 5.97 2.31
N VAL A 88 1.77 7.15 2.09
CA VAL A 88 2.44 8.45 2.21
C VAL A 88 2.31 9.00 3.61
N LEU A 89 3.40 9.53 4.16
CA LEU A 89 3.38 10.25 5.44
C LEU A 89 2.60 11.57 5.34
N PRO A 90 1.83 11.96 6.38
CA PRO A 90 1.03 13.19 6.34
C PRO A 90 1.82 14.45 6.03
N HIS A 91 3.07 14.57 6.51
CA HIS A 91 3.90 15.74 6.22
C HIS A 91 4.35 15.84 4.76
N ASN A 92 4.27 14.74 4.00
CA ASN A 92 4.52 14.68 2.55
C ASN A 92 3.23 14.83 1.73
N ALA A 93 2.06 14.93 2.35
CA ALA A 93 0.75 14.79 1.71
C ALA A 93 0.22 16.06 1.04
N SER A 94 1.06 17.04 0.68
CA SER A 94 0.69 18.05 -0.30
C SER A 94 0.53 17.43 -1.69
N PHE A 95 -0.07 18.14 -2.65
CA PHE A 95 -0.20 17.65 -4.03
C PHE A 95 1.14 17.15 -4.60
N ASN A 96 2.13 18.01 -4.67
CA ASN A 96 3.45 17.66 -5.20
C ASN A 96 4.22 16.69 -4.29
N GLY A 97 4.02 16.78 -2.97
CA GLY A 97 4.64 15.89 -1.99
C GLY A 97 4.17 14.47 -2.12
N THR A 98 2.87 14.26 -2.29
CA THR A 98 2.26 12.94 -2.49
C THR A 98 2.77 12.27 -3.76
N ILE A 99 2.85 13.03 -4.87
CA ILE A 99 3.39 12.52 -6.14
C ILE A 99 4.84 12.08 -5.97
N ARG A 100 5.69 12.94 -5.38
CA ARG A 100 7.10 12.59 -5.13
C ARG A 100 7.28 11.41 -4.18
N ALA A 101 6.47 11.33 -3.14
CA ALA A 101 6.51 10.22 -2.19
C ALA A 101 6.17 8.89 -2.88
N CYS A 102 5.12 8.88 -3.70
CA CYS A 102 4.75 7.71 -4.49
C CYS A 102 5.86 7.28 -5.45
N GLU A 103 6.42 8.22 -6.22
CA GLU A 103 7.52 7.95 -7.15
C GLU A 103 8.77 7.42 -6.43
N ASN A 104 9.06 7.93 -5.23
CA ASN A 104 10.14 7.42 -4.40
C ASN A 104 9.86 5.99 -3.91
N SER A 105 8.62 5.68 -3.52
CA SER A 105 8.20 4.33 -3.14
C SER A 105 8.32 3.35 -4.30
N LEU A 106 7.85 3.72 -5.48
CA LEU A 106 7.97 2.93 -6.71
C LEU A 106 9.45 2.64 -7.04
N ARG A 107 10.31 3.65 -6.92
CA ARG A 107 11.75 3.51 -7.17
C ARG A 107 12.43 2.60 -6.15
N ARG A 108 12.05 2.69 -4.85
CA ARG A 108 12.61 1.82 -3.80
C ARG A 108 12.20 0.37 -3.99
N MET A 109 10.97 0.12 -4.42
CA MET A 109 10.46 -1.23 -4.68
C MET A 109 10.82 -1.75 -6.09
N GLU A 110 11.37 -0.92 -6.96
CA GLU A 110 11.65 -1.26 -8.37
C GLU A 110 10.41 -1.79 -9.11
N ILE A 111 9.25 -1.18 -8.88
CA ILE A 111 7.97 -1.52 -9.51
C ILE A 111 7.36 -0.31 -10.23
N GLU A 112 6.47 -0.56 -11.18
CA GLU A 112 5.83 0.50 -11.99
C GLU A 112 4.54 1.03 -11.36
N ASN A 113 3.84 0.23 -10.56
CA ASN A 113 2.60 0.64 -9.91
C ASN A 113 2.39 -0.02 -8.55
N ILE A 114 1.62 0.65 -7.70
CA ILE A 114 1.13 0.19 -6.39
C ILE A 114 -0.37 -0.11 -6.53
N ASP A 115 -0.85 -1.19 -5.92
CA ASP A 115 -2.27 -1.57 -6.02
C ASP A 115 -3.16 -0.63 -5.23
N ILE A 116 -2.82 -0.33 -3.96
CA ILE A 116 -3.48 0.70 -3.17
C ILE A 116 -2.44 1.59 -2.51
N TYR A 117 -2.60 2.92 -2.67
CA TYR A 117 -1.76 3.91 -2.02
C TYR A 117 -2.58 4.72 -1.01
N LEU A 118 -2.12 4.80 0.23
CA LEU A 118 -2.87 5.36 1.35
C LEU A 118 -2.23 6.64 1.89
N LEU A 119 -3.05 7.55 2.41
CA LEU A 119 -2.60 8.54 3.40
C LEU A 119 -2.50 7.85 4.76
N HIS A 120 -1.30 7.82 5.36
CA HIS A 120 -0.99 6.99 6.53
C HIS A 120 -1.81 7.33 7.78
N TRP A 121 -2.07 8.63 8.01
CA TRP A 121 -3.01 9.17 9.01
C TRP A 121 -3.37 10.61 8.63
N PRO A 122 -4.41 11.20 9.24
CA PRO A 122 -4.78 12.59 9.01
C PRO A 122 -3.62 13.53 9.37
N GLY A 123 -3.34 14.51 8.51
CA GLY A 123 -2.28 15.51 8.72
C GLY A 123 -2.76 16.93 8.60
N SER A 124 -1.83 17.87 8.47
CA SER A 124 -2.10 19.30 8.38
C SER A 124 -2.28 19.81 6.95
N HIS A 125 -1.90 19.04 5.94
CA HIS A 125 -2.17 19.42 4.55
C HIS A 125 -3.66 19.30 4.22
N PRO A 126 -4.23 20.22 3.43
CA PRO A 126 -5.60 20.12 2.95
C PRO A 126 -5.82 18.81 2.18
N LEU A 127 -6.87 18.06 2.53
CA LEU A 127 -7.20 16.77 1.89
C LEU A 127 -7.42 16.89 0.39
N GLU A 128 -7.95 18.03 -0.09
CA GLU A 128 -8.15 18.31 -1.51
C GLU A 128 -6.87 18.12 -2.32
N GLY A 129 -5.75 18.62 -1.80
CA GLY A 129 -4.45 18.48 -2.47
C GLY A 129 -3.97 17.03 -2.52
N THR A 130 -4.13 16.29 -1.42
CA THR A 130 -3.76 14.87 -1.33
C THR A 130 -4.62 14.03 -2.28
N ILE A 131 -5.93 14.26 -2.28
CA ILE A 131 -6.87 13.53 -3.15
C ILE A 131 -6.59 13.84 -4.63
N ALA A 132 -6.36 15.11 -4.98
CA ALA A 132 -6.02 15.49 -6.34
C ALA A 132 -4.73 14.78 -6.81
N ALA A 133 -3.74 14.64 -5.93
CA ALA A 133 -2.52 13.89 -6.23
C ALA A 133 -2.78 12.39 -6.42
N PHE A 134 -3.62 11.78 -5.60
CA PHE A 134 -4.02 10.37 -5.78
C PHE A 134 -4.73 10.15 -7.11
N GLU A 135 -5.68 11.02 -7.48
CA GLU A 135 -6.37 10.92 -8.76
C GLU A 135 -5.40 11.11 -9.93
N GLN A 136 -4.43 12.03 -9.84
CA GLN A 136 -3.39 12.19 -10.84
C GLN A 136 -2.50 10.94 -10.96
N LEU A 137 -2.04 10.39 -9.85
CA LEU A 137 -1.23 9.16 -9.83
C LEU A 137 -1.97 7.97 -10.42
N LYS A 138 -3.28 7.91 -10.23
CA LYS A 138 -4.16 6.90 -10.83
C LYS A 138 -4.26 7.09 -12.35
N LEU A 139 -4.43 8.30 -12.83
CA LEU A 139 -4.44 8.63 -14.27
C LEU A 139 -3.09 8.29 -14.93
N ASP A 140 -1.99 8.52 -14.23
CA ASP A 140 -0.64 8.22 -14.69
C ASP A 140 -0.31 6.72 -14.62
N GLY A 141 -1.22 5.88 -14.11
CA GLY A 141 -1.01 4.44 -13.96
C GLY A 141 -0.01 4.04 -12.87
N LYS A 142 0.39 4.98 -12.00
CA LYS A 142 1.33 4.74 -10.89
C LYS A 142 0.70 4.09 -9.67
N ILE A 143 -0.61 4.26 -9.50
CA ILE A 143 -1.42 3.55 -8.51
C ILE A 143 -2.70 3.04 -9.17
N ARG A 144 -3.23 1.93 -8.70
CA ARG A 144 -4.52 1.41 -9.19
C ARG A 144 -5.69 2.00 -8.43
N HIS A 145 -5.55 2.09 -7.11
CA HIS A 145 -6.55 2.62 -6.19
C HIS A 145 -5.88 3.44 -5.10
N TRP A 146 -6.68 4.21 -4.37
CA TRP A 146 -6.22 4.94 -3.21
C TRP A 146 -7.21 4.85 -2.05
N GLY A 147 -6.74 5.18 -0.87
CA GLY A 147 -7.53 5.24 0.34
C GLY A 147 -6.81 6.02 1.44
N VAL A 148 -7.29 5.82 2.65
CA VAL A 148 -6.74 6.44 3.86
C VAL A 148 -6.45 5.39 4.92
N SER A 149 -5.78 5.81 5.99
CA SER A 149 -5.50 4.97 7.15
C SER A 149 -5.66 5.79 8.42
N ASN A 150 -6.11 5.14 9.49
CA ASN A 150 -6.32 5.77 10.80
C ASN A 150 -7.27 6.99 10.79
N PHE A 151 -8.20 7.05 9.86
CA PHE A 151 -9.26 8.05 9.84
C PHE A 151 -10.37 7.63 10.80
N ASP A 152 -10.83 8.57 11.63
CA ASP A 152 -12.03 8.37 12.42
C ASP A 152 -13.30 8.67 11.61
N THR A 153 -14.47 8.52 12.24
CA THR A 153 -15.75 8.77 11.58
C THR A 153 -15.91 10.21 11.10
N ASN A 154 -15.36 11.20 11.82
CA ASN A 154 -15.43 12.60 11.42
C ASN A 154 -14.50 12.89 10.24
N ASP A 155 -13.27 12.36 10.28
CA ASP A 155 -12.33 12.45 9.18
C ASP A 155 -12.92 11.87 7.89
N MET A 156 -13.59 10.70 7.97
CA MET A 156 -14.26 10.09 6.83
C MET A 156 -15.43 10.94 6.31
N LYS A 157 -16.20 11.59 7.19
CA LYS A 157 -17.26 12.50 6.77
C LYS A 157 -16.72 13.71 6.02
N GLU A 158 -15.61 14.28 6.48
CA GLU A 158 -14.97 15.41 5.78
C GLU A 158 -14.41 14.96 4.43
N LEU A 159 -13.78 13.79 4.38
CA LEU A 159 -13.30 13.19 3.12
C LEU A 159 -14.44 13.07 2.09
N TYR A 160 -15.59 12.53 2.50
CA TYR A 160 -16.73 12.29 1.59
C TYR A 160 -17.46 13.54 1.15
N LYS A 161 -17.24 14.71 1.77
CA LYS A 161 -17.74 16.00 1.27
C LYS A 161 -16.99 16.47 0.02
N LEU A 162 -15.76 15.98 -0.18
CA LEU A 162 -14.95 16.35 -1.33
C LEU A 162 -15.40 15.62 -2.59
N PRO A 163 -15.37 16.27 -3.77
CA PRO A 163 -15.92 15.69 -5.01
C PRO A 163 -15.34 14.31 -5.34
N ALA A 164 -14.02 14.14 -5.24
CA ALA A 164 -13.35 12.86 -5.50
C ALA A 164 -13.23 11.97 -4.25
N GLY A 165 -13.70 12.41 -3.08
CA GLY A 165 -13.63 11.63 -1.83
C GLY A 165 -14.35 10.29 -1.90
N LYS A 166 -15.38 10.19 -2.74
CA LYS A 166 -16.12 8.94 -3.00
C LYS A 166 -15.28 7.86 -3.69
N ASN A 167 -14.14 8.22 -4.27
CA ASN A 167 -13.22 7.28 -4.91
C ASN A 167 -12.30 6.58 -3.90
N CYS A 168 -12.34 6.99 -2.62
CA CYS A 168 -11.65 6.31 -1.53
C CYS A 168 -12.15 4.87 -1.41
N GLN A 169 -11.24 3.89 -1.50
CA GLN A 169 -11.61 2.48 -1.51
C GLN A 169 -11.55 1.83 -0.14
N ILE A 170 -10.72 2.34 0.76
CA ILE A 170 -10.42 1.70 2.03
C ILE A 170 -10.00 2.74 3.09
N ASN A 171 -10.34 2.45 4.32
CA ASN A 171 -9.73 3.05 5.51
C ASN A 171 -9.11 1.92 6.34
N GLN A 172 -7.79 1.88 6.38
CA GLN A 172 -7.04 0.88 7.16
C GLN A 172 -6.86 1.38 8.60
N VAL A 173 -7.46 0.72 9.56
CA VAL A 173 -7.42 1.05 10.99
C VAL A 173 -6.82 -0.08 11.81
#